data_14c49ec52535496c7761f66f13350107
#
_entry.id   14c49ec52535496c7761f66f13350107
#
_cell.length_a   1.000
_cell.length_b   1.000
_cell.length_c   1.000
_cell.angle_alpha   90.00
_cell.angle_beta   90.00
_cell.angle_gamma   90.00
#
_symmetry.space_group_name_H-M   'P 1'
#
loop_
_entity.id
_entity.type
_entity.pdbx_description
1 polymer ?
#
loop_
_entity_poly.entity_id
_entity_poly.type
_entity_poly.pdbx_seq_one_letter_code
_entity_poly.pdbx_strand_id
1 'polypeptide(L)'
;WYWQEENPVLYLICLLDGAEEGWREENMTFADFAGKMEGSVEEFHCTRVVALSVLVDNQEGIVPVDSVETAFQTYDNKLYRVFWHFSPETGRLSAAQGQPTQLLGVEKLLRAAAAGREPEVLVLRDTKEQKTPVATALIFVICAALLAWCMLSGQREEILSAYGLSREGILAGEYYRFFTCMFLHAGLLHLASNSIYLYYFGVRAERLLGTGKFLVLYLVSGLCGGVFSVLFSGNAGVSIGASGAIYGLLGAMLLLTK
;
A
#
# COMPACT_ATOMS: atom_id res chain seq x y z
N TRP A 1 3.81 15.78 -17.75
CA TRP A 1 3.55 15.43 -16.35
C TRP A 1 4.04 14.02 -16.06
N TYR A 2 4.85 13.87 -15.01
CA TYR A 2 5.23 12.56 -14.47
C TYR A 2 4.60 12.43 -13.08
N TRP A 3 3.96 11.29 -12.79
CA TRP A 3 3.31 11.02 -11.52
C TRP A 3 3.81 9.71 -10.94
N GLN A 4 3.91 9.65 -9.64
CA GLN A 4 4.15 8.44 -8.87
C GLN A 4 3.19 8.41 -7.69
N GLU A 5 2.51 7.31 -7.53
CA GLU A 5 1.62 7.05 -6.41
C GLU A 5 2.38 6.27 -5.33
N GLU A 6 2.71 6.93 -4.22
CA GLU A 6 3.07 6.28 -2.96
C GLU A 6 1.83 6.36 -2.08
N ASN A 7 1.14 5.24 -1.90
CA ASN A 7 -0.07 5.17 -1.10
C ASN A 7 0.19 5.68 0.34
N PRO A 8 -0.41 6.76 0.79
CA PRO A 8 -1.53 7.54 0.25
C PRO A 8 -1.14 8.89 -0.41
N VAL A 9 0.09 9.08 -0.86
CA VAL A 9 0.62 10.35 -1.37
C VAL A 9 0.85 10.26 -2.88
N LEU A 10 0.24 11.17 -3.64
CA LEU A 10 0.51 11.37 -5.06
C LEU A 10 1.62 12.41 -5.24
N TYR A 11 2.66 12.07 -5.99
CA TYR A 11 3.72 13.00 -6.37
C TYR A 11 3.54 13.41 -7.82
N LEU A 12 3.40 14.71 -8.06
CA LEU A 12 3.33 15.30 -9.40
C LEU A 12 4.60 16.11 -9.66
N ILE A 13 5.26 15.85 -10.78
CA ILE A 13 6.46 16.59 -11.17
C ILE A 13 6.15 17.33 -12.46
N CYS A 14 6.26 18.65 -12.42
CA CYS A 14 6.08 19.54 -13.57
C CYS A 14 7.40 20.23 -13.89
N LEU A 15 7.85 20.09 -15.13
CA LEU A 15 8.97 20.86 -15.66
C LEU A 15 8.41 22.07 -16.41
N LEU A 16 8.85 23.26 -16.02
CA LEU A 16 8.47 24.53 -16.61
C LEU A 16 9.64 25.06 -17.42
N ASP A 17 9.42 25.38 -18.69
CA ASP A 17 10.44 26.02 -19.51
C ASP A 17 10.44 27.52 -19.22
N GLY A 18 11.55 28.04 -18.71
CA GLY A 18 11.70 29.48 -18.43
C GLY A 18 11.72 30.38 -19.67
N ALA A 19 11.93 29.79 -20.86
CA ALA A 19 11.85 30.52 -22.13
C ALA A 19 10.41 30.81 -22.60
N GLU A 20 9.42 30.08 -22.07
CA GLU A 20 8.00 30.31 -22.38
C GLU A 20 7.42 31.44 -21.53
N GLU A 21 6.86 32.47 -22.19
CA GLU A 21 6.32 33.65 -21.49
C GLU A 21 5.11 33.34 -20.57
N GLY A 22 4.34 32.31 -20.87
CA GLY A 22 3.10 32.00 -20.17
C GLY A 22 3.26 31.36 -18.76
N TRP A 23 4.41 30.80 -18.40
CA TRP A 23 4.56 30.09 -17.15
C TRP A 23 4.40 30.98 -15.90
N ARG A 24 4.75 32.26 -15.98
CA ARG A 24 4.67 33.23 -14.88
C ARG A 24 3.23 33.50 -14.45
N GLU A 25 2.35 33.83 -15.41
CA GLU A 25 0.96 34.19 -15.15
C GLU A 25 0.19 32.98 -14.55
N GLU A 26 0.54 31.78 -14.99
CA GLU A 26 -0.18 30.59 -14.64
C GLU A 26 0.26 29.92 -13.32
N ASN A 27 1.43 30.27 -12.79
CA ASN A 27 2.05 29.54 -11.68
C ASN A 27 2.49 30.40 -10.51
N MET A 28 2.25 31.73 -10.54
CA MET A 28 2.72 32.62 -9.48
C MET A 28 1.91 32.50 -8.20
N THR A 29 0.60 32.36 -8.29
CA THR A 29 -0.25 32.24 -7.11
C THR A 29 -0.50 30.77 -6.74
N PHE A 30 -0.63 30.49 -5.45
CA PHE A 30 -1.01 29.15 -5.00
C PHE A 30 -2.45 28.83 -5.38
N ALA A 31 -3.33 29.82 -5.41
CA ALA A 31 -4.74 29.66 -5.77
C ALA A 31 -4.92 29.19 -7.22
N ASP A 32 -4.19 29.79 -8.17
CA ASP A 32 -4.25 29.38 -9.58
C ASP A 32 -3.72 27.97 -9.78
N PHE A 33 -2.62 27.64 -9.07
CA PHE A 33 -2.05 26.30 -9.08
C PHE A 33 -3.01 25.27 -8.46
N ALA A 34 -3.61 25.58 -7.31
CA ALA A 34 -4.55 24.69 -6.62
C ALA A 34 -5.80 24.41 -7.47
N GLY A 35 -6.35 25.44 -8.13
CA GLY A 35 -7.50 25.28 -9.03
C GLY A 35 -7.22 24.34 -10.20
N LYS A 36 -6.00 24.33 -10.74
CA LYS A 36 -5.58 23.39 -11.79
C LYS A 36 -5.42 21.95 -11.27
N MET A 37 -5.09 21.79 -9.98
CA MET A 37 -4.85 20.47 -9.35
C MET A 37 -6.11 19.85 -8.75
N GLU A 38 -7.17 20.63 -8.52
CA GLU A 38 -8.38 20.18 -7.83
C GLU A 38 -9.03 18.95 -8.50
N GLY A 39 -9.16 18.98 -9.83
CA GLY A 39 -9.65 17.83 -10.60
C GLY A 39 -8.77 16.58 -10.49
N SER A 40 -7.44 16.76 -10.40
CA SER A 40 -6.50 15.65 -10.31
C SER A 40 -6.54 14.97 -8.93
N VAL A 41 -6.79 15.74 -7.85
CA VAL A 41 -6.90 15.18 -6.49
C VAL A 41 -8.10 14.24 -6.35
N GLU A 42 -9.21 14.59 -6.98
CA GLU A 42 -10.43 13.76 -6.97
C GLU A 42 -10.26 12.50 -7.83
N GLU A 43 -9.61 12.61 -8.98
CA GLU A 43 -9.43 11.49 -9.92
C GLU A 43 -8.54 10.37 -9.35
N PHE A 44 -7.47 10.72 -8.62
CA PHE A 44 -6.50 9.75 -8.13
C PHE A 44 -6.79 9.17 -6.75
N HIS A 45 -7.89 9.55 -6.09
CA HIS A 45 -8.31 9.02 -4.78
C HIS A 45 -7.20 9.02 -3.71
N CYS A 46 -6.27 9.98 -3.76
CA CYS A 46 -5.16 10.09 -2.83
C CYS A 46 -5.51 10.98 -1.64
N THR A 47 -4.85 10.76 -0.49
CA THR A 47 -5.06 11.57 0.71
C THR A 47 -4.21 12.85 0.71
N ARG A 48 -3.11 12.86 -0.04
CA ARG A 48 -2.18 13.98 -0.15
C ARG A 48 -1.59 14.05 -1.55
N VAL A 49 -1.37 15.26 -2.02
CA VAL A 49 -0.67 15.54 -3.27
C VAL A 49 0.55 16.40 -2.97
N VAL A 50 1.71 15.97 -3.42
CA VAL A 50 2.94 16.76 -3.41
C VAL A 50 3.29 17.12 -4.84
N ALA A 51 3.17 18.37 -5.21
CA ALA A 51 3.47 18.84 -6.54
C ALA A 51 4.81 19.58 -6.57
N LEU A 52 5.79 19.03 -7.27
CA LEU A 52 7.08 19.64 -7.53
C LEU A 52 7.04 20.35 -8.87
N SER A 53 7.13 21.67 -8.86
CA SER A 53 7.32 22.47 -10.06
C SER A 53 8.81 22.85 -10.18
N VAL A 54 9.45 22.47 -11.27
CA VAL A 54 10.85 22.78 -11.55
C VAL A 54 10.90 23.74 -12.73
N LEU A 55 11.28 24.99 -12.46
CA LEU A 55 11.59 25.96 -13.52
C LEU A 55 12.99 25.70 -14.03
N VAL A 56 13.12 25.41 -15.30
CA VAL A 56 14.39 25.18 -15.98
C VAL A 56 14.72 26.44 -16.79
N ASP A 57 15.76 27.18 -16.37
CA ASP A 57 16.20 28.42 -17.03
C ASP A 57 17.67 28.65 -16.75
N ASN A 58 18.38 29.22 -17.73
CA ASN A 58 19.79 29.62 -17.59
C ASN A 58 19.95 31.06 -17.10
N GLN A 59 18.88 31.84 -16.96
CA GLN A 59 18.94 33.21 -16.51
C GLN A 59 18.96 33.29 -14.99
N GLU A 60 20.12 33.43 -14.40
CA GLU A 60 20.26 33.66 -12.95
C GLU A 60 19.55 34.98 -12.56
N GLY A 61 18.54 34.87 -11.70
CA GLY A 61 17.92 36.03 -11.03
C GLY A 61 16.63 36.58 -11.64
N ILE A 62 16.06 35.97 -12.68
CA ILE A 62 14.81 36.48 -13.29
C ILE A 62 13.59 36.21 -12.41
N VAL A 63 13.64 35.16 -11.60
CA VAL A 63 12.59 34.92 -10.60
C VAL A 63 13.26 34.71 -9.24
N PRO A 64 13.07 35.65 -8.32
CA PRO A 64 13.34 35.33 -6.93
C PRO A 64 12.46 34.14 -6.59
N VAL A 65 13.07 32.99 -6.28
CA VAL A 65 12.34 31.77 -5.89
C VAL A 65 11.39 32.08 -4.72
N ASP A 66 11.71 33.12 -3.96
CA ASP A 66 10.90 33.67 -2.87
C ASP A 66 9.66 34.47 -3.34
N SER A 67 9.55 34.85 -4.62
CA SER A 67 8.38 35.56 -5.16
C SER A 67 7.27 34.64 -5.64
N VAL A 68 7.55 33.35 -5.79
CA VAL A 68 6.51 32.36 -6.06
C VAL A 68 5.84 32.07 -4.71
N GLU A 69 4.54 32.29 -4.60
CA GLU A 69 3.78 31.87 -3.43
C GLU A 69 3.90 30.36 -3.27
N THR A 70 4.95 29.97 -2.61
CA THR A 70 5.17 28.62 -2.15
C THR A 70 4.59 28.52 -0.76
N ALA A 71 3.30 28.79 -0.66
CA ALA A 71 2.69 28.62 0.63
C ALA A 71 2.80 27.14 1.02
N PHE A 72 3.47 26.89 2.14
CA PHE A 72 3.13 25.79 3.05
C PHE A 72 1.67 25.95 3.55
N GLN A 73 0.89 26.76 2.90
CA GLN A 73 -0.55 26.90 3.13
C GLN A 73 -1.20 25.78 2.36
N THR A 74 -1.34 24.74 3.10
CA THR A 74 -2.20 23.61 2.80
C THR A 74 -3.59 24.09 2.44
N TYR A 75 -3.93 23.97 1.16
CA TYR A 75 -5.33 23.97 0.78
C TYR A 75 -5.89 22.68 1.39
N ASP A 76 -6.61 22.83 2.47
CA ASP A 76 -7.27 21.73 3.19
C ASP A 76 -6.33 20.59 3.66
N ASN A 77 -5.06 20.89 3.95
CA ASN A 77 -4.02 19.93 4.35
C ASN A 77 -3.75 18.78 3.36
N LYS A 78 -4.17 18.88 2.11
CA LYS A 78 -4.02 17.81 1.12
C LYS A 78 -3.02 18.10 0.02
N LEU A 79 -2.84 19.36 -0.36
CA LEU A 79 -1.97 19.77 -1.47
C LEU A 79 -0.73 20.49 -0.95
N TYR A 80 0.46 19.97 -1.29
CA TYR A 80 1.74 20.59 -0.98
C TYR A 80 2.44 20.96 -2.28
N ARG A 81 2.86 22.21 -2.41
CA ARG A 81 3.62 22.68 -3.54
C ARG A 81 5.08 22.86 -3.16
N VAL A 82 5.98 22.24 -3.92
CA VAL A 82 7.42 22.48 -3.88
C VAL A 82 7.82 23.16 -5.18
N PHE A 83 8.59 24.25 -5.10
CA PHE A 83 9.05 24.97 -6.27
C PHE A 83 10.57 25.05 -6.30
N TRP A 84 11.16 24.59 -7.40
CA TRP A 84 12.60 24.67 -7.64
C TRP A 84 12.90 25.47 -8.89
N HIS A 85 14.02 26.18 -8.85
CA HIS A 85 14.67 26.73 -10.01
C HIS A 85 15.95 25.96 -10.28
N PHE A 86 16.12 25.50 -11.49
CA PHE A 86 17.28 24.71 -11.93
C PHE A 86 17.93 25.36 -13.15
N SER A 87 19.23 25.71 -13.05
CA SER A 87 20.04 26.19 -14.17
C SER A 87 20.83 25.02 -14.76
N PRO A 88 20.54 24.62 -16.01
CA PRO A 88 21.29 23.56 -16.70
C PRO A 88 22.76 23.88 -16.91
N GLU A 89 23.12 25.14 -17.18
CA GLU A 89 24.50 25.55 -17.44
C GLU A 89 25.39 25.43 -16.19
N THR A 90 24.88 25.83 -15.05
CA THR A 90 25.65 25.82 -13.78
C THR A 90 25.42 24.56 -12.95
N GLY A 91 24.38 23.77 -13.26
CA GLY A 91 23.93 22.64 -12.45
C GLY A 91 23.38 23.05 -11.08
N ARG A 92 23.11 24.35 -10.89
CA ARG A 92 22.63 24.91 -9.62
C ARG A 92 21.13 24.72 -9.48
N LEU A 93 20.73 24.19 -8.32
CA LEU A 93 19.33 24.04 -7.92
C LEU A 93 19.07 24.96 -6.74
N SER A 94 18.06 25.81 -6.87
CA SER A 94 17.58 26.72 -5.83
C SER A 94 16.13 26.37 -5.47
N ALA A 95 15.81 26.39 -4.19
CA ALA A 95 14.46 26.18 -3.66
C ALA A 95 14.07 27.38 -2.80
N ALA A 96 12.78 27.63 -2.63
CA ALA A 96 12.30 28.67 -1.73
C ALA A 96 12.69 28.37 -0.27
N GLN A 97 12.76 29.43 0.54
CA GLN A 97 13.15 29.30 1.95
C GLN A 97 12.24 28.33 2.69
N GLY A 98 12.84 27.37 3.37
CA GLY A 98 12.13 26.33 4.11
C GLY A 98 11.63 25.14 3.28
N GLN A 99 11.86 25.13 1.96
CA GLN A 99 11.51 24.00 1.10
C GLN A 99 12.65 22.98 0.96
N PRO A 100 12.33 21.70 0.74
CA PRO A 100 13.34 20.67 0.53
C PRO A 100 14.05 20.89 -0.81
N THR A 101 15.38 20.72 -0.81
CA THR A 101 16.22 20.69 -2.03
C THR A 101 16.46 19.28 -2.55
N GLN A 102 15.86 18.29 -1.91
CA GLN A 102 15.91 16.88 -2.30
C GLN A 102 14.48 16.32 -2.23
N LEU A 103 14.00 15.80 -3.35
CA LEU A 103 12.69 15.16 -3.43
C LEU A 103 12.74 14.04 -4.46
N LEU A 104 12.50 12.82 -4.03
CA LEU A 104 12.46 11.61 -4.88
C LEU A 104 13.71 11.42 -5.77
N GLY A 105 14.83 12.07 -5.47
CA GLY A 105 16.04 12.01 -6.27
C GLY A 105 16.00 12.81 -7.58
N VAL A 106 14.96 13.62 -7.79
CA VAL A 106 14.81 14.49 -9.00
C VAL A 106 16.00 15.43 -9.15
N GLU A 107 16.57 15.93 -8.04
CA GLU A 107 17.77 16.75 -8.05
C GLU A 107 18.99 16.06 -8.67
N LYS A 108 19.10 14.75 -8.53
CA LYS A 108 20.19 13.95 -9.14
C LYS A 108 19.96 13.78 -10.63
N LEU A 109 18.71 13.55 -11.04
CA LEU A 109 18.33 13.45 -12.45
C LEU A 109 18.63 14.74 -13.20
N LEU A 110 18.22 15.89 -12.64
CA LEU A 110 18.45 17.20 -13.23
C LEU A 110 19.96 17.47 -13.41
N ARG A 111 20.76 17.20 -12.39
CA ARG A 111 22.22 17.36 -12.47
C ARG A 111 22.89 16.38 -13.42
N ALA A 112 22.42 15.16 -13.51
CA ALA A 112 22.95 14.19 -14.47
C ALA A 112 22.63 14.62 -15.92
N ALA A 113 21.41 15.06 -16.18
CA ALA A 113 20.99 15.57 -17.47
C ALA A 113 21.79 16.81 -17.88
N ALA A 114 22.00 17.78 -16.99
CA ALA A 114 22.81 18.97 -17.24
C ALA A 114 24.29 18.63 -17.53
N ALA A 115 24.80 17.55 -16.95
CA ALA A 115 26.15 17.06 -17.20
C ALA A 115 26.27 16.19 -18.46
N GLY A 116 25.20 16.06 -19.27
CA GLY A 116 25.18 15.20 -20.46
C GLY A 116 25.38 13.71 -20.17
N ARG A 117 25.14 13.30 -18.91
CA ARG A 117 25.19 11.90 -18.51
C ARG A 117 23.80 11.31 -18.64
N GLU A 118 23.70 10.09 -19.20
CA GLU A 118 22.46 9.35 -19.10
C GLU A 118 22.09 9.22 -17.61
N PRO A 119 20.91 9.71 -17.20
CA PRO A 119 20.51 9.55 -15.83
C PRO A 119 20.43 8.03 -15.57
N GLU A 120 21.14 7.60 -14.55
CA GLU A 120 20.86 6.30 -13.97
C GLU A 120 19.39 6.29 -13.67
N VAL A 121 18.63 5.42 -14.36
CA VAL A 121 17.17 5.35 -14.19
C VAL A 121 16.94 5.17 -12.70
N LEU A 122 16.55 6.25 -12.03
CA LEU A 122 16.04 6.13 -10.68
C LEU A 122 14.76 5.31 -10.83
N VAL A 123 14.91 4.00 -10.81
CA VAL A 123 13.83 3.16 -10.37
C VAL A 123 13.60 3.63 -8.95
N LEU A 124 12.61 4.51 -8.77
CA LEU A 124 12.07 4.83 -7.47
C LEU A 124 11.51 3.49 -6.96
N ARG A 125 12.44 2.64 -6.56
CA ARG A 125 12.11 1.48 -5.76
C ARG A 125 11.50 2.08 -4.53
N ASP A 126 10.24 1.74 -4.31
CA ASP A 126 9.64 1.82 -3.00
C ASP A 126 10.69 1.30 -2.00
N THR A 127 11.41 2.23 -1.36
CA THR A 127 12.55 1.91 -0.47
C THR A 127 12.08 1.34 0.87
N LYS A 128 10.79 1.27 1.11
CA LYS A 128 10.28 0.22 1.95
C LYS A 128 10.51 -1.09 1.18
N GLU A 129 11.58 -1.79 1.54
CA GLU A 129 11.72 -3.22 1.22
C GLU A 129 10.31 -3.81 1.29
N GLN A 130 9.72 -4.10 0.13
CA GLN A 130 8.45 -4.81 0.11
C GLN A 130 8.75 -6.15 0.75
N LYS A 131 8.55 -6.20 2.07
CA LYS A 131 8.79 -7.41 2.84
C LYS A 131 8.04 -8.52 2.13
N THR A 132 8.78 -9.52 1.68
CA THR A 132 8.17 -10.69 1.07
C THR A 132 7.11 -11.23 2.01
N PRO A 133 5.87 -11.47 1.57
CA PRO A 133 4.78 -11.93 2.42
C PRO A 133 4.97 -13.43 2.76
N VAL A 134 5.99 -13.70 3.57
CA VAL A 134 6.44 -15.08 3.87
C VAL A 134 5.38 -15.84 4.66
N ALA A 135 4.72 -15.19 5.64
CA ALA A 135 3.71 -15.86 6.45
C ALA A 135 2.45 -16.17 5.63
N THR A 136 2.02 -15.26 4.76
CA THR A 136 0.90 -15.50 3.84
C THR A 136 1.18 -16.71 2.95
N ALA A 137 2.39 -16.79 2.37
CA ALA A 137 2.79 -17.92 1.54
C ALA A 137 2.88 -19.23 2.36
N LEU A 138 3.42 -19.17 3.57
CA LEU A 138 3.53 -20.33 4.46
C LEU A 138 2.15 -20.87 4.85
N ILE A 139 1.21 -20.01 5.22
CA ILE A 139 -0.18 -20.40 5.52
C ILE A 139 -0.81 -21.12 4.33
N PHE A 140 -0.66 -20.57 3.11
CA PHE A 140 -1.15 -21.22 1.90
C PHE A 140 -0.53 -22.62 1.70
N VAL A 141 0.79 -22.73 1.84
CA VAL A 141 1.50 -24.02 1.68
C VAL A 141 1.02 -25.04 2.72
N ILE A 142 0.84 -24.63 3.98
CA ILE A 142 0.31 -25.51 5.03
C ILE A 142 -1.10 -26.00 4.67
N CYS A 143 -2.00 -25.10 4.28
CA CYS A 143 -3.37 -25.46 3.89
C CYS A 143 -3.40 -26.41 2.69
N ALA A 144 -2.57 -26.16 1.67
CA ALA A 144 -2.47 -27.00 0.49
C ALA A 144 -1.89 -28.40 0.82
N ALA A 145 -0.85 -28.46 1.65
CA ALA A 145 -0.24 -29.71 2.07
C ALA A 145 -1.20 -30.56 2.90
N LEU A 146 -1.95 -29.94 3.84
CA LEU A 146 -2.95 -30.63 4.64
C LEU A 146 -4.11 -31.17 3.77
N LEU A 147 -4.59 -30.39 2.80
CA LEU A 147 -5.62 -30.86 1.87
C LEU A 147 -5.09 -32.02 1.02
N ALA A 148 -3.87 -31.91 0.47
CA ALA A 148 -3.26 -33.00 -0.28
C ALA A 148 -3.11 -34.27 0.56
N TRP A 149 -2.66 -34.15 1.81
CA TRP A 149 -2.59 -35.27 2.74
C TRP A 149 -3.95 -35.89 3.00
N CYS A 150 -5.00 -35.11 3.29
CA CYS A 150 -6.36 -35.59 3.48
C CYS A 150 -6.89 -36.35 2.23
N MET A 151 -6.57 -35.87 1.03
CA MET A 151 -7.00 -36.51 -0.21
C MET A 151 -6.24 -37.81 -0.50
N LEU A 152 -4.92 -37.85 -0.23
CA LEU A 152 -4.07 -39.01 -0.53
C LEU A 152 -4.20 -40.11 0.50
N SER A 153 -4.46 -39.80 1.78
CA SER A 153 -4.59 -40.79 2.87
C SER A 153 -5.86 -41.60 2.79
N GLY A 154 -6.89 -41.16 2.07
CA GLY A 154 -8.22 -41.76 2.07
C GLY A 154 -9.01 -41.54 3.38
N GLN A 155 -8.41 -40.90 4.41
CA GLN A 155 -8.99 -40.69 5.75
C GLN A 155 -9.59 -39.29 5.93
N ARG A 156 -10.04 -38.66 4.83
CA ARG A 156 -10.50 -37.29 4.85
C ARG A 156 -11.60 -37.03 5.89
N GLU A 157 -12.63 -37.83 5.92
CA GLU A 157 -13.76 -37.65 6.84
C GLU A 157 -13.31 -37.79 8.32
N GLU A 158 -12.43 -38.74 8.61
CA GLU A 158 -11.87 -38.95 9.95
C GLU A 158 -11.04 -37.72 10.38
N ILE A 159 -10.16 -37.22 9.50
CA ILE A 159 -9.33 -36.02 9.77
C ILE A 159 -10.21 -34.79 10.00
N LEU A 160 -11.19 -34.54 9.14
CA LEU A 160 -12.08 -33.41 9.27
C LEU A 160 -12.93 -33.49 10.54
N SER A 161 -13.39 -34.67 10.94
CA SER A 161 -14.16 -34.87 12.17
C SER A 161 -13.28 -34.72 13.41
N ALA A 162 -12.03 -35.18 13.38
CA ALA A 162 -11.11 -35.12 14.51
C ALA A 162 -10.53 -33.72 14.76
N TYR A 163 -10.25 -32.96 13.71
CA TYR A 163 -9.51 -31.67 13.79
C TYR A 163 -10.33 -30.45 13.38
N GLY A 164 -11.49 -30.62 12.76
CA GLY A 164 -12.41 -29.56 12.47
C GLY A 164 -13.16 -29.08 13.71
N LEU A 165 -13.62 -27.85 13.70
CA LEU A 165 -14.29 -27.20 14.81
C LEU A 165 -15.75 -27.69 14.89
N SER A 166 -16.11 -28.33 15.98
CA SER A 166 -17.48 -28.73 16.32
C SER A 166 -17.84 -28.31 17.73
N ARG A 167 -19.11 -27.99 17.95
CA ARG A 167 -19.60 -27.61 19.28
C ARG A 167 -19.43 -28.76 20.30
N GLU A 168 -19.67 -29.98 19.86
CA GLU A 168 -19.52 -31.18 20.71
C GLU A 168 -18.06 -31.38 21.14
N GLY A 169 -17.10 -31.24 20.21
CA GLY A 169 -15.67 -31.31 20.52
C GLY A 169 -15.24 -30.25 21.53
N ILE A 170 -15.73 -29.02 21.39
CA ILE A 170 -15.41 -27.93 22.33
C ILE A 170 -15.99 -28.20 23.71
N LEU A 171 -17.22 -28.70 23.80
CA LEU A 171 -17.84 -29.10 25.08
C LEU A 171 -17.12 -30.33 25.73
N ALA A 172 -16.50 -31.16 24.91
CA ALA A 172 -15.65 -32.26 25.37
C ALA A 172 -14.22 -31.81 25.79
N GLY A 173 -13.91 -30.51 25.68
CA GLY A 173 -12.62 -29.98 26.07
C GLY A 173 -11.56 -29.94 24.95
N GLU A 174 -11.93 -30.23 23.70
CA GLU A 174 -11.00 -30.31 22.56
C GLU A 174 -10.72 -28.92 21.97
N TYR A 175 -10.19 -27.99 22.78
CA TYR A 175 -9.98 -26.58 22.39
C TYR A 175 -8.96 -26.38 21.27
N TYR A 176 -8.09 -27.34 20.99
CA TYR A 176 -7.16 -27.32 19.87
C TYR A 176 -7.88 -27.14 18.52
N ARG A 177 -9.15 -27.53 18.43
CA ARG A 177 -9.99 -27.42 17.23
C ARG A 177 -10.19 -25.96 16.76
N PHE A 178 -10.14 -24.99 17.68
CA PHE A 178 -10.17 -23.58 17.32
C PHE A 178 -8.98 -23.18 16.43
N PHE A 179 -7.83 -23.84 16.62
CA PHE A 179 -6.63 -23.56 15.83
C PHE A 179 -6.57 -24.45 14.58
N THR A 180 -6.78 -25.74 14.72
CA THR A 180 -6.60 -26.71 13.62
C THR A 180 -7.59 -26.50 12.50
N CYS A 181 -8.84 -26.12 12.81
CA CYS A 181 -9.88 -25.88 11.81
C CYS A 181 -9.51 -24.80 10.79
N MET A 182 -8.67 -23.83 11.17
CA MET A 182 -8.28 -22.71 10.31
C MET A 182 -7.43 -23.15 9.10
N PHE A 183 -6.81 -24.32 9.16
CA PHE A 183 -5.91 -24.82 8.12
C PHE A 183 -6.53 -25.96 7.30
N LEU A 184 -7.69 -26.48 7.71
CA LEU A 184 -8.37 -27.56 7.02
C LEU A 184 -9.32 -27.04 5.95
N HIS A 185 -9.45 -27.78 4.85
CA HIS A 185 -10.33 -27.41 3.75
C HIS A 185 -11.15 -28.60 3.25
N ALA A 186 -12.41 -28.34 2.89
CA ALA A 186 -13.34 -29.37 2.43
C ALA A 186 -12.99 -29.94 1.05
N GLY A 187 -12.20 -29.21 0.24
CA GLY A 187 -11.79 -29.62 -1.10
C GLY A 187 -11.12 -28.50 -1.87
N LEU A 188 -10.75 -28.78 -3.11
CA LEU A 188 -9.98 -27.87 -3.96
C LEU A 188 -10.65 -26.50 -4.18
N LEU A 189 -11.96 -26.49 -4.42
CA LEU A 189 -12.67 -25.23 -4.64
C LEU A 189 -12.70 -24.35 -3.38
N HIS A 190 -12.88 -24.99 -2.20
CA HIS A 190 -12.86 -24.29 -0.93
C HIS A 190 -11.44 -23.74 -0.61
N LEU A 191 -10.39 -24.50 -0.88
CA LEU A 191 -9.01 -24.02 -0.76
C LEU A 191 -8.74 -22.88 -1.75
N ALA A 192 -9.16 -23.02 -3.02
CA ALA A 192 -8.92 -22.03 -4.05
C ALA A 192 -9.58 -20.68 -3.70
N SER A 193 -10.84 -20.69 -3.26
CA SER A 193 -11.53 -19.46 -2.85
C SER A 193 -10.83 -18.78 -1.66
N ASN A 194 -10.49 -19.53 -0.62
CA ASN A 194 -9.74 -18.99 0.52
C ASN A 194 -8.36 -18.46 0.09
N SER A 195 -7.67 -19.13 -0.83
CA SER A 195 -6.35 -18.72 -1.31
C SER A 195 -6.39 -17.41 -2.09
N ILE A 196 -7.42 -17.18 -2.90
CA ILE A 196 -7.61 -15.92 -3.62
C ILE A 196 -7.75 -14.77 -2.62
N TYR A 197 -8.62 -14.90 -1.63
CA TYR A 197 -8.82 -13.85 -0.63
C TYR A 197 -7.60 -13.69 0.29
N LEU A 198 -6.92 -14.79 0.67
CA LEU A 198 -5.68 -14.74 1.43
C LEU A 198 -4.57 -14.03 0.66
N TYR A 199 -4.48 -14.26 -0.65
CA TYR A 199 -3.52 -13.53 -1.51
C TYR A 199 -3.84 -12.03 -1.52
N TYR A 200 -5.09 -11.63 -1.81
CA TYR A 200 -5.45 -10.22 -1.91
C TYR A 200 -5.31 -9.46 -0.59
N PHE A 201 -5.83 -10.01 0.50
CA PHE A 201 -5.84 -9.32 1.79
C PHE A 201 -4.63 -9.65 2.66
N GLY A 202 -4.16 -10.90 2.62
CA GLY A 202 -3.02 -11.35 3.42
C GLY A 202 -1.72 -10.71 2.98
N VAL A 203 -1.41 -10.71 1.69
CA VAL A 203 -0.20 -10.07 1.15
C VAL A 203 -0.15 -8.58 1.50
N ARG A 204 -1.27 -7.87 1.34
CA ARG A 204 -1.37 -6.45 1.68
C ARG A 204 -1.22 -6.22 3.18
N ALA A 205 -1.95 -6.98 4.00
CA ALA A 205 -1.89 -6.86 5.45
C ALA A 205 -0.49 -7.15 5.98
N GLU A 206 0.17 -8.20 5.49
CA GLU A 206 1.53 -8.56 5.91
C GLU A 206 2.56 -7.49 5.52
N ARG A 207 2.45 -6.91 4.32
CA ARG A 207 3.31 -5.81 3.88
C ARG A 207 3.12 -4.55 4.71
N LEU A 208 1.88 -4.19 5.05
CA LEU A 208 1.56 -2.99 5.83
C LEU A 208 1.92 -3.15 7.32
N LEU A 209 1.55 -4.27 7.93
CA LEU A 209 1.68 -4.49 9.37
C LEU A 209 3.02 -5.13 9.76
N GLY A 210 3.67 -5.80 8.82
CA GLY A 210 4.79 -6.71 9.06
C GLY A 210 4.32 -8.09 9.52
N THR A 211 5.17 -9.10 9.32
CA THR A 211 4.84 -10.53 9.52
C THR A 211 4.30 -10.84 10.93
N GLY A 212 4.90 -10.27 11.97
CA GLY A 212 4.47 -10.56 13.35
C GLY A 212 3.06 -10.07 13.66
N LYS A 213 2.73 -8.81 13.34
CA LYS A 213 1.39 -8.26 13.56
C LYS A 213 0.34 -8.92 12.67
N PHE A 214 0.71 -9.24 11.43
CA PHE A 214 -0.13 -10.00 10.51
C PHE A 214 -0.52 -11.36 11.09
N LEU A 215 0.44 -12.13 11.61
CA LEU A 215 0.17 -13.44 12.22
C LEU A 215 -0.75 -13.32 13.43
N VAL A 216 -0.51 -12.34 14.30
CA VAL A 216 -1.41 -12.09 15.45
C VAL A 216 -2.82 -11.76 14.96
N LEU A 217 -2.96 -10.88 13.98
CA LEU A 217 -4.26 -10.53 13.41
C LEU A 217 -4.96 -11.75 12.80
N TYR A 218 -4.25 -12.55 12.01
CA TYR A 218 -4.76 -13.77 11.38
C TYR A 218 -5.27 -14.77 12.42
N LEU A 219 -4.44 -15.07 13.43
CA LEU A 219 -4.77 -16.04 14.46
C LEU A 219 -5.93 -15.57 15.35
N VAL A 220 -5.89 -14.32 15.83
CA VAL A 220 -6.96 -13.78 16.68
C VAL A 220 -8.28 -13.74 15.92
N SER A 221 -8.28 -13.27 14.67
CA SER A 221 -9.48 -13.22 13.83
C SER A 221 -10.05 -14.63 13.58
N GLY A 222 -9.18 -15.60 13.30
CA GLY A 222 -9.60 -16.99 13.11
C GLY A 222 -10.20 -17.60 14.37
N LEU A 223 -9.58 -17.35 15.54
CA LEU A 223 -10.11 -17.79 16.84
C LEU A 223 -11.47 -17.14 17.13
N CYS A 224 -11.61 -15.83 16.93
CA CYS A 224 -12.89 -15.13 17.09
C CYS A 224 -13.95 -15.68 16.13
N GLY A 225 -13.61 -15.92 14.87
CA GLY A 225 -14.49 -16.55 13.90
C GLY A 225 -14.94 -17.95 14.32
N GLY A 226 -14.02 -18.72 14.90
CA GLY A 226 -14.32 -20.04 15.48
C GLY A 226 -15.28 -19.95 16.65
N VAL A 227 -15.05 -19.02 17.59
CA VAL A 227 -15.98 -18.78 18.72
C VAL A 227 -17.37 -18.42 18.21
N PHE A 228 -17.45 -17.51 17.24
CA PHE A 228 -18.71 -17.15 16.60
C PHE A 228 -19.40 -18.36 15.95
N SER A 229 -18.63 -19.21 15.27
CA SER A 229 -19.17 -20.42 14.66
C SER A 229 -19.78 -21.36 15.73
N VAL A 230 -19.08 -21.62 16.83
CA VAL A 230 -19.58 -22.48 17.93
C VAL A 230 -20.85 -21.92 18.57
N LEU A 231 -20.95 -20.58 18.72
CA LEU A 231 -22.08 -19.93 19.36
C LEU A 231 -23.34 -19.89 18.48
N PHE A 232 -23.18 -19.67 17.18
CA PHE A 232 -24.28 -19.34 16.29
C PHE A 232 -24.62 -20.39 15.22
N SER A 233 -23.71 -21.33 14.91
CA SER A 233 -23.97 -22.36 13.87
C SER A 233 -24.85 -23.53 14.33
N GLY A 234 -25.28 -23.54 15.58
CA GLY A 234 -26.08 -24.63 16.13
C GLY A 234 -25.34 -25.98 16.08
N ASN A 235 -26.06 -27.06 15.78
CA ASN A 235 -25.48 -28.43 15.64
C ASN A 235 -25.15 -28.74 14.16
N ALA A 236 -24.87 -27.73 13.35
CA ALA A 236 -24.76 -27.81 11.89
C ALA A 236 -23.44 -28.41 11.37
N GLY A 237 -22.82 -29.33 12.10
CA GLY A 237 -21.65 -30.06 11.60
C GLY A 237 -20.31 -29.44 11.98
N VAL A 238 -19.27 -29.69 11.15
CA VAL A 238 -17.88 -29.31 11.41
C VAL A 238 -17.52 -28.07 10.62
N SER A 239 -17.08 -27.01 11.30
CA SER A 239 -16.57 -25.80 10.68
C SER A 239 -15.07 -25.93 10.38
N ILE A 240 -14.67 -25.61 9.16
CA ILE A 240 -13.29 -25.67 8.67
C ILE A 240 -13.02 -24.54 7.69
N GLY A 241 -11.77 -24.13 7.57
CA GLY A 241 -11.31 -23.14 6.60
C GLY A 241 -10.70 -21.89 7.23
N ALA A 242 -9.87 -21.21 6.45
CA ALA A 242 -9.20 -19.96 6.80
C ALA A 242 -10.15 -18.75 6.79
N SER A 243 -11.41 -18.91 6.38
CA SER A 243 -12.33 -17.81 6.11
C SER A 243 -12.54 -16.86 7.29
N GLY A 244 -12.64 -17.37 8.51
CA GLY A 244 -12.77 -16.51 9.71
C GLY A 244 -11.59 -15.56 9.87
N ALA A 245 -10.36 -16.06 9.67
CA ALA A 245 -9.16 -15.22 9.71
C ALA A 245 -9.12 -14.21 8.53
N ILE A 246 -9.52 -14.65 7.34
CA ILE A 246 -9.55 -13.82 6.13
C ILE A 246 -10.56 -12.67 6.27
N TYR A 247 -11.71 -12.89 6.88
CA TYR A 247 -12.67 -11.81 7.17
C TYR A 247 -12.08 -10.77 8.14
N GLY A 248 -11.26 -11.20 9.10
CA GLY A 248 -10.52 -10.27 9.97
C GLY A 248 -9.49 -9.43 9.21
N LEU A 249 -8.78 -10.04 8.25
CA LEU A 249 -7.86 -9.32 7.37
C LEU A 249 -8.61 -8.30 6.49
N LEU A 250 -9.76 -8.66 5.94
CA LEU A 250 -10.62 -7.73 5.18
C LEU A 250 -11.06 -6.55 6.06
N GLY A 251 -11.54 -6.81 7.28
CA GLY A 251 -11.92 -5.76 8.22
C GLY A 251 -10.77 -4.81 8.56
N ALA A 252 -9.57 -5.34 8.78
CA ALA A 252 -8.38 -4.54 9.03
C ALA A 252 -8.02 -3.68 7.82
N MET A 253 -8.12 -4.21 6.59
CA MET A 253 -7.86 -3.43 5.37
C MET A 253 -8.83 -2.25 5.23
N LEU A 254 -10.12 -2.44 5.49
CA LEU A 254 -11.12 -1.37 5.47
C LEU A 254 -10.83 -0.25 6.48
N LEU A 255 -10.15 -0.56 7.58
CA LEU A 255 -9.77 0.43 8.61
C LEU A 255 -8.45 1.13 8.30
N LEU A 256 -7.49 0.42 7.69
CA LEU A 256 -6.14 0.90 7.44
C LEU A 256 -6.00 1.68 6.11
N THR A 257 -6.96 1.55 5.20
CA THR A 257 -6.96 2.21 3.89
C THR A 257 -7.89 3.43 3.81
N LYS A 258 -8.32 3.95 4.98
CA LYS A 258 -9.08 5.21 5.09
C LYS A 258 -8.18 6.41 5.13
#